data_be1f44c7ad3b6dfcdec1dbb81a00d63c
#
_entry.id   be1f44c7ad3b6dfcdec1dbb81a00d63c
#
_cell.length_a   1.000
_cell.length_b   1.000
_cell.length_c   1.000
_cell.angle_alpha   90.00
_cell.angle_beta   90.00
_cell.angle_gamma   90.00
#
_symmetry.space_group_name_H-M   'P 1'
#
loop_
_entity.id
_entity.type
_entity.pdbx_description
1 polymer ?
#
loop_
_entity_poly.entity_id
_entity_poly.type
_entity_poly.pdbx_seq_one_letter_code
_entity_poly.pdbx_strand_id
1 'polypeptide(L)'
;MGPRTNNRIIAKSVQVIGADGQNMGVMQTADALQMAMDAGMDLVELNANSVPPVVKIMDFGKYKYEQKKRASEAKKKQKITELKEVWIKPFIEENDLQIKLRKVFEFLDGGDKVKISVMTKGNRRVLAIGRDSVPALFEHVVELIGDRGTLESRSKPDERTKSIVIAPAKPGK
;
A
#
# COMPACT_ATOMS: atom_id res chain seq x y z
N MET A 1 6.90 17.64 -6.05
CA MET A 1 7.39 19.02 -5.78
C MET A 1 6.63 19.54 -4.57
N GLY A 2 7.30 20.23 -3.62
CA GLY A 2 6.63 20.87 -2.48
C GLY A 2 5.95 22.19 -2.87
N PRO A 3 5.11 22.75 -1.98
CA PRO A 3 4.46 24.03 -2.23
C PRO A 3 5.50 25.17 -2.43
N ARG A 4 5.17 26.13 -3.28
CA ARG A 4 6.01 27.32 -3.46
C ARG A 4 5.86 28.21 -2.23
N THR A 5 6.95 28.91 -1.86
CA THR A 5 6.97 29.78 -0.69
C THR A 5 7.58 31.11 -1.04
N ASN A 6 7.08 32.15 -0.42
CA ASN A 6 7.61 33.52 -0.48
C ASN A 6 7.87 33.99 -1.94
N ASN A 7 9.07 34.41 -2.24
CA ASN A 7 9.48 34.93 -3.57
C ASN A 7 9.40 33.89 -4.72
N ARG A 8 9.09 32.63 -4.43
CA ARG A 8 8.89 31.60 -5.45
C ARG A 8 7.46 31.56 -5.99
N ILE A 9 6.52 32.30 -5.38
CA ILE A 9 5.15 32.44 -5.85
C ILE A 9 5.14 33.40 -7.05
N ILE A 10 4.73 32.91 -8.23
CA ILE A 10 4.85 33.63 -9.50
C ILE A 10 3.59 34.46 -9.80
N ALA A 11 2.45 34.12 -9.22
CA ALA A 11 1.18 34.79 -9.46
C ALA A 11 1.24 36.26 -9.02
N LYS A 12 0.63 37.16 -9.81
CA LYS A 12 0.55 38.60 -9.48
C LYS A 12 -0.43 38.89 -8.35
N SER A 13 -1.52 38.15 -8.28
CA SER A 13 -2.54 38.23 -7.24
C SER A 13 -2.80 36.85 -6.63
N VAL A 14 -3.11 36.82 -5.37
CA VAL A 14 -3.32 35.61 -4.58
C VAL A 14 -4.52 35.76 -3.64
N GLN A 15 -5.19 34.68 -3.34
CA GLN A 15 -6.18 34.64 -2.28
C GLN A 15 -5.47 34.25 -0.98
N VAL A 16 -5.50 35.14 0.03
CA VAL A 16 -4.75 35.00 1.26
C VAL A 16 -5.60 34.43 2.38
N ILE A 17 -5.04 33.44 3.06
CA ILE A 17 -5.55 32.92 4.33
C ILE A 17 -4.56 33.36 5.41
N GLY A 18 -5.06 34.04 6.43
CA GLY A 18 -4.24 34.50 7.56
C GLY A 18 -3.70 33.36 8.42
N ALA A 19 -2.82 33.68 9.34
CA ALA A 19 -2.24 32.72 10.28
C ALA A 19 -3.32 32.10 11.20
N ASP A 20 -4.36 32.85 11.51
CA ASP A 20 -5.55 32.45 12.26
C ASP A 20 -6.54 31.57 11.46
N GLY A 21 -6.30 31.41 10.16
CA GLY A 21 -7.16 30.65 9.25
C GLY A 21 -8.29 31.45 8.63
N GLN A 22 -8.42 32.75 8.88
CA GLN A 22 -9.40 33.61 8.26
C GLN A 22 -9.06 33.91 6.80
N ASN A 23 -10.07 33.99 5.95
CA ASN A 23 -9.91 34.37 4.55
C ASN A 23 -9.81 35.91 4.47
N MET A 24 -8.67 36.41 4.06
CA MET A 24 -8.40 37.85 3.94
C MET A 24 -8.74 38.41 2.54
N GLY A 25 -9.28 37.56 1.66
CA GLY A 25 -9.64 37.95 0.30
C GLY A 25 -8.48 37.87 -0.69
N VAL A 26 -8.70 38.51 -1.85
CA VAL A 26 -7.72 38.56 -2.95
C VAL A 26 -6.94 39.86 -2.87
N MET A 27 -5.61 39.76 -2.91
CA MET A 27 -4.71 40.91 -2.91
C MET A 27 -3.48 40.67 -3.79
N GLN A 28 -2.66 41.71 -3.96
CA GLN A 28 -1.39 41.58 -4.68
C GLN A 28 -0.44 40.66 -3.89
N THR A 29 0.33 39.87 -4.61
CA THR A 29 1.30 38.95 -3.97
C THR A 29 2.35 39.69 -3.15
N ALA A 30 2.73 40.88 -3.59
CA ALA A 30 3.67 41.74 -2.84
C ALA A 30 3.12 42.14 -1.47
N ASP A 31 1.84 42.52 -1.40
CA ASP A 31 1.21 42.92 -0.14
C ASP A 31 1.07 41.72 0.81
N ALA A 32 0.66 40.56 0.26
CA ALA A 32 0.59 39.31 1.02
C ALA A 32 1.96 38.87 1.57
N LEU A 33 3.02 39.09 0.79
CA LEU A 33 4.38 38.80 1.22
C LEU A 33 4.81 39.72 2.35
N GLN A 34 4.52 41.00 2.24
CA GLN A 34 4.82 41.96 3.31
C GLN A 34 4.10 41.59 4.61
N MET A 35 2.81 41.23 4.53
CA MET A 35 2.05 40.79 5.70
C MET A 35 2.64 39.54 6.35
N ALA A 36 3.14 38.59 5.55
CA ALA A 36 3.79 37.38 6.08
C ALA A 36 5.11 37.74 6.79
N MET A 37 5.92 38.66 6.20
CA MET A 37 7.16 39.18 6.80
C MET A 37 6.90 39.92 8.12
N ASP A 38 5.89 40.79 8.17
CA ASP A 38 5.50 41.53 9.36
C ASP A 38 5.06 40.62 10.49
N ALA A 39 4.43 39.48 10.15
CA ALA A 39 4.05 38.43 11.09
C ALA A 39 5.22 37.50 11.47
N GLY A 40 6.42 37.65 10.88
CA GLY A 40 7.56 36.78 11.11
C GLY A 40 7.31 35.33 10.60
N MET A 41 6.49 35.19 9.57
CA MET A 41 6.05 33.88 9.01
C MET A 41 6.33 33.82 7.51
N ASP A 42 6.06 32.66 6.92
CA ASP A 42 6.18 32.42 5.48
C ASP A 42 4.83 32.53 4.78
N LEU A 43 4.86 33.00 3.53
CA LEU A 43 3.74 32.90 2.60
C LEU A 43 3.83 31.58 1.83
N VAL A 44 2.89 30.68 2.00
CA VAL A 44 2.93 29.32 1.44
C VAL A 44 1.77 29.11 0.47
N GLU A 45 2.07 28.73 -0.78
CA GLU A 45 1.08 28.44 -1.81
C GLU A 45 0.49 27.04 -1.58
N LEU A 46 -0.75 26.98 -1.10
CA LEU A 46 -1.45 25.71 -0.82
C LEU A 46 -2.09 25.10 -2.07
N ASN A 47 -2.64 25.94 -2.94
CA ASN A 47 -3.27 25.51 -4.17
C ASN A 47 -2.87 26.41 -5.34
N ALA A 48 -2.00 25.91 -6.19
CA ALA A 48 -1.52 26.59 -7.40
C ALA A 48 -2.51 26.50 -8.58
N ASN A 49 -3.51 25.61 -8.52
CA ASN A 49 -4.44 25.36 -9.63
C ASN A 49 -5.69 26.26 -9.58
N SER A 50 -5.91 26.96 -8.46
CA SER A 50 -7.00 27.94 -8.36
C SER A 50 -6.61 29.26 -9.04
N VAL A 51 -7.59 30.03 -9.49
CA VAL A 51 -7.39 31.35 -10.10
C VAL A 51 -8.23 32.36 -9.31
N PRO A 52 -7.62 33.22 -8.49
CA PRO A 52 -6.20 33.30 -8.13
C PRO A 52 -5.73 32.13 -7.24
N PRO A 53 -4.41 31.82 -7.20
CA PRO A 53 -3.86 30.81 -6.31
C PRO A 53 -4.14 31.09 -4.84
N VAL A 54 -4.36 30.04 -4.06
CA VAL A 54 -4.58 30.17 -2.62
C VAL A 54 -3.26 30.06 -1.87
N VAL A 55 -2.97 31.06 -1.07
CA VAL A 55 -1.79 31.13 -0.21
C VAL A 55 -2.20 31.24 1.26
N LYS A 56 -1.34 30.78 2.14
CA LYS A 56 -1.54 30.92 3.60
C LYS A 56 -0.28 31.45 4.27
N ILE A 57 -0.48 32.35 5.23
CA ILE A 57 0.58 32.82 6.12
C ILE A 57 0.75 31.80 7.24
N MET A 58 1.92 31.17 7.32
CA MET A 58 2.23 30.16 8.32
C MET A 58 3.74 29.92 8.44
N ASP A 59 4.16 29.28 9.52
CA ASP A 59 5.51 28.72 9.62
C ASP A 59 5.66 27.49 8.71
N PHE A 60 6.43 27.63 7.64
CA PHE A 60 6.64 26.55 6.67
C PHE A 60 7.41 25.36 7.25
N GLY A 61 8.32 25.62 8.21
CA GLY A 61 9.06 24.56 8.90
C GLY A 61 8.11 23.64 9.67
N LYS A 62 7.22 24.24 10.48
CA LYS A 62 6.19 23.54 11.25
C LYS A 62 5.22 22.79 10.33
N TYR A 63 4.74 23.43 9.26
CA TYR A 63 3.87 22.82 8.27
C TYR A 63 4.50 21.57 7.63
N LYS A 64 5.77 21.68 7.20
CA LYS A 64 6.52 20.55 6.60
C LYS A 64 6.70 19.40 7.58
N TYR A 65 6.97 19.71 8.84
CA TYR A 65 7.07 18.69 9.88
C TYR A 65 5.75 17.98 10.12
N GLU A 66 4.64 18.71 10.24
CA GLU A 66 3.30 18.13 10.43
C GLU A 66 2.87 17.27 9.24
N GLN A 67 3.12 17.72 8.00
CA GLN A 67 2.88 16.96 6.80
C GLN A 67 3.66 15.64 6.79
N LYS A 68 4.95 15.70 7.15
CA LYS A 68 5.79 14.51 7.24
C LYS A 68 5.30 13.56 8.34
N LYS A 69 4.87 14.09 9.48
CA LYS A 69 4.30 13.31 10.57
C LYS A 69 3.02 12.62 10.15
N ARG A 70 2.07 13.35 9.55
CA ARG A 70 0.80 12.79 9.03
C ARG A 70 1.04 11.71 7.97
N ALA A 71 1.97 11.95 7.04
CA ALA A 71 2.33 10.95 6.02
C ALA A 71 2.94 9.68 6.65
N SER A 72 3.79 9.83 7.68
CA SER A 72 4.37 8.70 8.42
C SER A 72 3.31 7.93 9.20
N GLU A 73 2.38 8.62 9.87
CA GLU A 73 1.27 7.99 10.60
C GLU A 73 0.30 7.28 9.65
N ALA A 74 -0.02 7.89 8.50
CA ALA A 74 -0.83 7.26 7.47
C ALA A 74 -0.16 5.98 6.93
N LYS A 75 1.16 6.02 6.68
CA LYS A 75 1.94 4.84 6.31
C LYS A 75 1.91 3.75 7.38
N LYS A 76 2.04 4.11 8.66
CA LYS A 76 1.98 3.15 9.77
C LYS A 76 0.60 2.51 9.93
N LYS A 77 -0.47 3.24 9.61
CA LYS A 77 -1.85 2.73 9.65
C LYS A 77 -2.20 1.90 8.41
N GLN A 78 -1.45 2.04 7.33
CA GLN A 78 -1.63 1.25 6.12
C GLN A 78 -1.14 -0.18 6.40
N LYS A 79 -2.05 -1.14 6.54
CA LYS A 79 -1.72 -2.55 6.69
C LYS A 79 -1.01 -3.00 5.41
N ILE A 80 0.29 -3.26 5.51
CA ILE A 80 1.07 -3.78 4.38
C ILE A 80 0.72 -5.25 4.27
N THR A 81 0.04 -5.64 3.20
CA THR A 81 -0.19 -7.05 2.87
C THR A 81 1.14 -7.64 2.40
N GLU A 82 1.71 -8.53 3.18
CA GLU A 82 2.92 -9.25 2.82
C GLU A 82 2.56 -10.53 2.04
N LEU A 83 3.51 -11.00 1.23
CA LEU A 83 3.41 -12.31 0.57
C LEU A 83 4.23 -13.32 1.38
N LYS A 84 3.54 -14.19 2.12
CA LYS A 84 4.16 -15.27 2.88
C LYS A 84 4.24 -16.52 2.02
N GLU A 85 5.32 -17.29 2.11
CA GLU A 85 5.49 -18.51 1.34
C GLU A 85 5.47 -19.74 2.23
N VAL A 86 4.67 -20.74 1.83
CA VAL A 86 4.57 -22.04 2.50
C VAL A 86 4.89 -23.13 1.49
N TRP A 87 5.88 -23.97 1.83
CA TRP A 87 6.30 -25.09 1.00
C TRP A 87 5.62 -26.39 1.43
N ILE A 88 5.08 -27.12 0.46
CA ILE A 88 4.49 -28.45 0.67
C ILE A 88 5.13 -29.47 -0.28
N LYS A 89 5.10 -30.73 0.10
CA LYS A 89 5.61 -31.84 -0.73
C LYS A 89 4.52 -32.31 -1.69
N PRO A 90 4.88 -32.85 -2.88
CA PRO A 90 3.88 -33.39 -3.84
C PRO A 90 3.02 -34.52 -3.26
N PHE A 91 3.58 -35.28 -2.35
CA PHE A 91 2.95 -36.42 -1.65
C PHE A 91 2.91 -36.14 -0.15
N ILE A 92 2.21 -35.08 0.22
CA ILE A 92 2.02 -34.71 1.63
C ILE A 92 0.89 -35.57 2.21
N GLU A 93 1.11 -36.13 3.41
CA GLU A 93 0.06 -36.80 4.16
C GLU A 93 -0.97 -35.78 4.71
N GLU A 94 -2.23 -36.22 4.85
CA GLU A 94 -3.32 -35.34 5.26
C GLU A 94 -3.06 -34.63 6.59
N ASN A 95 -2.51 -35.32 7.58
CA ASN A 95 -2.16 -34.73 8.87
C ASN A 95 -1.10 -33.63 8.74
N ASP A 96 -0.07 -33.84 7.93
CA ASP A 96 0.98 -32.85 7.67
C ASP A 96 0.42 -31.66 6.88
N LEU A 97 -0.49 -31.91 5.94
CA LEU A 97 -1.20 -30.87 5.19
C LEU A 97 -2.00 -29.97 6.14
N GLN A 98 -2.76 -30.56 7.06
CA GLN A 98 -3.53 -29.82 8.07
C GLN A 98 -2.64 -28.93 8.96
N ILE A 99 -1.46 -29.43 9.36
CA ILE A 99 -0.49 -28.63 10.12
C ILE A 99 0.01 -27.44 9.29
N LYS A 100 0.29 -27.63 8.00
CA LYS A 100 0.70 -26.56 7.09
C LYS A 100 -0.42 -25.56 6.86
N LEU A 101 -1.66 -26.02 6.72
CA LEU A 101 -2.83 -25.17 6.52
C LEU A 101 -3.14 -24.29 7.73
N ARG A 102 -2.91 -24.76 8.96
CA ARG A 102 -3.02 -23.89 10.15
C ARG A 102 -2.18 -22.62 9.99
N LYS A 103 -0.95 -22.77 9.53
CA LYS A 103 -0.06 -21.64 9.30
C LYS A 103 -0.52 -20.74 8.14
N VAL A 104 -1.10 -21.34 7.10
CA VAL A 104 -1.73 -20.59 5.99
C VAL A 104 -2.91 -19.77 6.52
N PHE A 105 -3.76 -20.34 7.38
CA PHE A 105 -4.88 -19.63 7.99
C PHE A 105 -4.42 -18.47 8.88
N GLU A 106 -3.40 -18.66 9.72
CA GLU A 106 -2.81 -17.58 10.52
C GLU A 106 -2.37 -16.39 9.66
N PHE A 107 -1.74 -16.64 8.52
CA PHE A 107 -1.31 -15.59 7.60
C PHE A 107 -2.50 -14.90 6.91
N LEU A 108 -3.49 -15.67 6.43
CA LEU A 108 -4.70 -15.12 5.80
C LEU A 108 -5.51 -14.29 6.80
N ASP A 109 -5.72 -14.78 8.01
CA ASP A 109 -6.42 -14.06 9.09
C ASP A 109 -5.63 -12.80 9.50
N GLY A 110 -4.30 -12.86 9.43
CA GLY A 110 -3.38 -11.73 9.52
C GLY A 110 -3.56 -10.69 8.42
N GLY A 111 -4.22 -11.03 7.30
CA GLY A 111 -4.42 -10.20 6.11
C GLY A 111 -3.26 -10.23 5.14
N ASP A 112 -2.38 -11.22 5.25
CA ASP A 112 -1.29 -11.47 4.32
C ASP A 112 -1.72 -12.37 3.18
N LYS A 113 -1.08 -12.23 2.01
CA LYS A 113 -1.20 -13.18 0.92
C LYS A 113 -0.29 -14.37 1.16
N VAL A 114 -0.75 -15.57 0.78
CA VAL A 114 0.04 -16.79 0.95
C VAL A 114 0.32 -17.44 -0.39
N LYS A 115 1.60 -17.62 -0.70
CA LYS A 115 2.07 -18.42 -1.83
C LYS A 115 2.35 -19.84 -1.34
N ILE A 116 1.58 -20.79 -1.82
CA ILE A 116 1.79 -22.21 -1.53
C ILE A 116 2.57 -22.81 -2.68
N SER A 117 3.79 -23.27 -2.40
CA SER A 117 4.74 -23.76 -3.38
C SER A 117 4.99 -25.25 -3.22
N VAL A 118 4.99 -25.97 -4.36
CA VAL A 118 5.35 -27.38 -4.44
C VAL A 118 6.57 -27.52 -5.32
N MET A 119 7.66 -28.05 -4.77
CA MET A 119 8.86 -28.32 -5.53
C MET A 119 8.78 -29.71 -6.16
N THR A 120 8.66 -29.75 -7.48
CA THR A 120 8.75 -30.99 -8.26
C THR A 120 10.20 -31.26 -8.69
N LYS A 121 11.12 -31.43 -7.70
CA LYS A 121 12.52 -31.73 -7.97
C LYS A 121 12.76 -33.22 -7.90
N GLY A 122 13.35 -33.81 -8.95
CA GLY A 122 13.66 -35.24 -8.98
C GLY A 122 13.93 -35.77 -10.38
N ASN A 123 14.08 -37.10 -10.48
CA ASN A 123 14.23 -37.80 -11.75
C ASN A 123 12.92 -37.77 -12.56
N ARG A 124 12.96 -38.21 -13.85
CA ARG A 124 11.83 -38.19 -14.78
C ARG A 124 10.52 -38.75 -14.22
N ARG A 125 10.62 -39.76 -13.35
CA ARG A 125 9.46 -40.44 -12.74
C ARG A 125 8.73 -39.55 -11.75
N VAL A 126 9.49 -38.84 -10.90
CA VAL A 126 8.94 -37.88 -9.93
C VAL A 126 8.34 -36.64 -10.64
N LEU A 127 8.95 -36.22 -11.75
CA LEU A 127 8.42 -35.13 -12.57
C LEU A 127 7.10 -35.51 -13.28
N ALA A 128 6.98 -36.77 -13.76
CA ALA A 128 5.76 -37.23 -14.41
C ALA A 128 4.59 -37.32 -13.40
N ILE A 129 4.81 -37.95 -12.24
CA ILE A 129 3.80 -38.06 -11.18
C ILE A 129 3.43 -36.65 -10.63
N GLY A 130 4.40 -35.75 -10.49
CA GLY A 130 4.17 -34.39 -10.02
C GLY A 130 3.35 -33.52 -10.99
N ARG A 131 3.33 -33.83 -12.30
CA ARG A 131 2.48 -33.16 -13.28
C ARG A 131 1.00 -33.40 -13.05
N ASP A 132 0.64 -34.61 -12.68
CA ASP A 132 -0.76 -35.05 -12.58
C ASP A 132 -1.30 -34.90 -11.14
N SER A 133 -0.45 -35.05 -10.11
CA SER A 133 -0.87 -35.01 -8.72
C SER A 133 -0.89 -33.60 -8.12
N VAL A 134 0.00 -32.70 -8.56
CA VAL A 134 0.07 -31.33 -7.99
C VAL A 134 -1.17 -30.49 -8.28
N PRO A 135 -1.76 -30.52 -9.49
CA PRO A 135 -3.02 -29.80 -9.72
C PRO A 135 -4.15 -30.26 -8.79
N ALA A 136 -4.32 -31.58 -8.63
CA ALA A 136 -5.32 -32.14 -7.72
C ALA A 136 -5.07 -31.75 -6.25
N LEU A 137 -3.80 -31.74 -5.82
CA LEU A 137 -3.41 -31.25 -4.50
C LEU A 137 -3.78 -29.77 -4.29
N PHE A 138 -3.56 -28.94 -5.29
CA PHE A 138 -3.91 -27.52 -5.19
C PHE A 138 -5.43 -27.30 -5.16
N GLU A 139 -6.22 -28.08 -5.92
CA GLU A 139 -7.69 -28.02 -5.82
C GLU A 139 -8.14 -28.41 -4.42
N HIS A 140 -7.61 -29.48 -3.86
CA HIS A 140 -7.91 -29.91 -2.50
C HIS A 140 -7.52 -28.85 -1.47
N VAL A 141 -6.35 -28.22 -1.61
CA VAL A 141 -5.92 -27.12 -0.74
C VAL A 141 -6.86 -25.92 -0.83
N VAL A 142 -7.28 -25.52 -2.03
CA VAL A 142 -8.22 -24.42 -2.24
C VAL A 142 -9.58 -24.74 -1.62
N GLU A 143 -10.06 -25.97 -1.74
CA GLU A 143 -11.30 -26.44 -1.12
C GLU A 143 -11.23 -26.36 0.43
N LEU A 144 -10.12 -26.80 1.02
CA LEU A 144 -9.90 -26.73 2.47
C LEU A 144 -9.77 -25.29 2.99
N ILE A 145 -9.25 -24.36 2.18
CA ILE A 145 -9.18 -22.95 2.52
C ILE A 145 -10.59 -22.32 2.54
N GLY A 146 -11.45 -22.73 1.60
CA GLY A 146 -12.83 -22.27 1.54
C GLY A 146 -12.97 -20.75 1.53
N ASP A 147 -13.89 -20.25 2.35
CA ASP A 147 -14.22 -18.81 2.42
C ASP A 147 -13.15 -17.93 3.09
N ARG A 148 -12.11 -18.51 3.67
CA ARG A 148 -11.02 -17.74 4.32
C ARG A 148 -10.07 -17.06 3.35
N GLY A 149 -10.02 -17.51 2.10
CA GLY A 149 -9.15 -16.96 1.09
C GLY A 149 -9.68 -17.15 -0.33
N THR A 150 -9.16 -16.34 -1.24
CA THR A 150 -9.51 -16.41 -2.66
C THR A 150 -8.26 -16.73 -3.48
N LEU A 151 -8.36 -17.67 -4.40
CA LEU A 151 -7.29 -17.97 -5.34
C LEU A 151 -7.05 -16.78 -6.26
N GLU A 152 -5.87 -16.17 -6.18
CA GLU A 152 -5.49 -14.99 -6.96
C GLU A 152 -4.75 -15.38 -8.25
N SER A 153 -3.82 -16.33 -8.15
CA SER A 153 -3.03 -16.78 -9.31
C SER A 153 -2.49 -18.19 -9.15
N ARG A 154 -2.12 -18.81 -10.29
CA ARG A 154 -1.43 -20.10 -10.39
C ARG A 154 -0.17 -19.95 -11.23
N SER A 155 0.89 -20.70 -10.90
CA SER A 155 2.10 -20.79 -11.72
C SER A 155 1.80 -21.42 -13.09
N LYS A 156 2.64 -21.07 -14.07
CA LYS A 156 2.55 -21.67 -15.42
C LYS A 156 2.85 -23.17 -15.39
N PRO A 157 2.28 -23.94 -16.33
CA PRO A 157 2.50 -25.40 -16.41
C PRO A 157 3.96 -25.81 -16.55
N ASP A 158 4.80 -24.99 -17.16
CA ASP A 158 6.20 -25.31 -17.48
C ASP A 158 7.20 -24.97 -16.38
N GLU A 159 6.74 -24.33 -15.29
CA GLU A 159 7.61 -23.98 -14.18
C GLU A 159 7.99 -25.22 -13.34
N ARG A 160 9.28 -25.30 -12.95
CA ARG A 160 9.78 -26.38 -12.08
C ARG A 160 9.16 -26.37 -10.69
N THR A 161 8.82 -25.19 -10.21
CA THR A 161 8.11 -24.98 -8.95
C THR A 161 6.68 -24.63 -9.28
N LYS A 162 5.77 -25.49 -8.92
CA LYS A 162 4.35 -25.19 -9.01
C LYS A 162 3.91 -24.39 -7.80
N SER A 163 3.12 -23.36 -8.00
CA SER A 163 2.62 -22.55 -6.90
C SER A 163 1.24 -21.98 -7.18
N ILE A 164 0.52 -21.73 -6.11
CA ILE A 164 -0.72 -20.94 -6.09
C ILE A 164 -0.57 -19.79 -5.12
N VAL A 165 -1.19 -18.67 -5.41
CA VAL A 165 -1.26 -17.52 -4.51
C VAL A 165 -2.69 -17.36 -4.05
N ILE A 166 -2.87 -17.35 -2.75
CA ILE A 166 -4.16 -17.15 -2.08
C ILE A 166 -4.13 -15.76 -1.45
N ALA A 167 -5.11 -14.95 -1.78
CA ALA A 167 -5.36 -13.68 -1.10
C ALA A 167 -6.31 -13.90 0.08
N PRO A 168 -6.17 -13.16 1.19
CA PRO A 168 -7.12 -13.21 2.28
C PRO A 168 -8.52 -12.81 1.78
N ALA A 169 -9.54 -13.45 2.32
CA ALA A 169 -10.91 -13.01 2.07
C ALA A 169 -11.06 -11.55 2.48
N LYS A 170 -11.68 -10.73 1.64
CA LYS A 170 -11.98 -9.35 2.04
C LYS A 170 -12.87 -9.41 3.28
N PRO A 171 -12.55 -8.68 4.38
CA PRO A 171 -13.47 -8.59 5.49
C PRO A 171 -14.81 -8.14 4.92
N GLY A 172 -15.83 -8.96 5.12
CA GLY A 172 -17.19 -8.67 4.65
C GLY A 172 -17.60 -7.27 5.10
N LYS A 173 -18.22 -6.53 4.17
CA LYS A 173 -18.88 -5.26 4.48
C LYS A 173 -20.00 -5.49 5.48
#